data_0a8c8321523b488c02e7c781adf6673a
#
_entry.id   0a8c8321523b488c02e7c781adf6673a
#
_cell.length_a   1.000
_cell.length_b   1.000
_cell.length_c   1.000
_cell.angle_alpha   90.00
_cell.angle_beta   90.00
_cell.angle_gamma   90.00
#
_symmetry.space_group_name_H-M   'P 1'
#
loop_
_entity.id
_entity.type
_entity.pdbx_description
1 polymer ?
#
loop_
_entity_poly.entity_id
_entity_poly.type
_entity_poly.pdbx_seq_one_letter_code
_entity_poly.pdbx_strand_id
1 'polypeptide(L)'
;MAIFGSARDISMFRKINRELLGDIITQQIAFYKYVLDKTKTNMYGEASGGKWFNGPILLNALITVGDNTSPTSELGVDFNWDIRAAFLRDDLVDANIHPEVGDVLLYQESYFEIDNTNIKQFFAGKDPDYPYAQNPLNPGLQNFGYNVSVICETHYIPADRINIIKQRL
;
A
#
# COMPACT_ATOMS: atom_id res chain seq x y z
N MET A 1 19.37 -4.79 28.69
CA MET A 1 18.06 -4.13 28.55
C MET A 1 18.24 -3.01 27.51
N ALA A 2 17.59 -3.07 26.38
CA ALA A 2 17.72 -2.01 25.38
C ALA A 2 16.97 -0.78 25.90
N ILE A 3 17.67 0.37 25.99
CA ILE A 3 17.11 1.64 26.49
C ILE A 3 16.05 2.18 25.51
N PHE A 4 16.16 1.84 24.22
CA PHE A 4 15.23 2.23 23.16
C PHE A 4 14.76 0.99 22.38
N GLY A 5 13.47 0.95 22.05
CA GLY A 5 12.87 -0.12 21.25
C GLY A 5 12.38 -1.29 22.09
N SER A 6 11.84 -1.02 23.28
CA SER A 6 11.09 -2.03 24.03
C SER A 6 9.74 -2.28 23.36
N ALA A 7 9.10 -3.44 23.63
CA ALA A 7 7.76 -3.74 23.11
C ALA A 7 6.73 -2.66 23.47
N ARG A 8 6.91 -2.02 24.64
CA ARG A 8 6.08 -0.90 25.10
C ARG A 8 6.24 0.32 24.19
N ASP A 9 7.48 0.66 23.84
CA ASP A 9 7.77 1.83 23.00
C ASP A 9 7.21 1.62 21.59
N ILE A 10 7.37 0.41 21.03
CA ILE A 10 6.80 0.06 19.72
C ILE A 10 5.27 0.16 19.76
N SER A 11 4.62 -0.35 20.81
CA SER A 11 3.17 -0.26 20.93
C SER A 11 2.69 1.18 21.07
N MET A 12 3.46 2.03 21.76
CA MET A 12 3.16 3.46 21.88
C MET A 12 3.26 4.16 20.53
N PHE A 13 4.33 3.92 19.76
CA PHE A 13 4.51 4.50 18.43
C PHE A 13 3.42 4.06 17.45
N ARG A 14 3.03 2.77 17.50
CA ARG A 14 1.92 2.27 16.68
C ARG A 14 0.62 2.99 16.98
N LYS A 15 0.29 3.21 18.27
CA LYS A 15 -0.89 3.95 18.67
C LYS A 15 -0.85 5.41 18.21
N ILE A 16 0.27 6.10 18.43
CA ILE A 16 0.45 7.49 18.00
C ILE A 16 0.30 7.60 16.47
N ASN A 17 0.91 6.72 15.70
CA ASN A 17 0.80 6.74 14.25
C ASN A 17 -0.64 6.47 13.79
N ARG A 18 -1.37 5.57 14.47
CA ARG A 18 -2.77 5.28 14.15
C ARG A 18 -3.68 6.48 14.44
N GLU A 19 -3.50 7.13 15.57
CA GLU A 19 -4.22 8.36 15.91
C GLU A 19 -3.87 9.49 14.94
N LEU A 20 -2.60 9.63 14.58
CA LEU A 20 -2.16 10.63 13.61
C LEU A 20 -2.82 10.45 12.23
N LEU A 21 -2.81 9.22 11.69
CA LEU A 21 -3.40 8.94 10.39
C LEU A 21 -4.93 8.90 10.41
N GLY A 22 -5.53 8.35 11.47
CA GLY A 22 -6.98 8.21 11.58
C GLY A 22 -7.70 9.49 11.96
N ASP A 23 -7.16 10.26 12.89
CA ASP A 23 -7.88 11.38 13.52
C ASP A 23 -7.40 12.75 13.02
N ILE A 24 -6.11 12.88 12.69
CA ILE A 24 -5.53 14.19 12.32
C ILE A 24 -5.44 14.33 10.80
N ILE A 25 -4.80 13.38 10.12
CA ILE A 25 -4.58 13.45 8.66
C ILE A 25 -5.86 13.08 7.93
N THR A 26 -6.55 12.02 8.37
CA THR A 26 -7.84 11.53 7.82
C THR A 26 -7.89 11.39 6.31
N GLN A 27 -6.74 11.17 5.68
CA GLN A 27 -6.66 11.03 4.23
C GLN A 27 -6.98 9.59 3.85
N GLN A 28 -8.06 9.40 3.09
CA GLN A 28 -8.52 8.09 2.66
C GLN A 28 -8.21 7.84 1.19
N ILE A 29 -7.91 6.59 0.91
CA ILE A 29 -7.69 6.06 -0.43
C ILE A 29 -8.52 4.80 -0.59
N ALA A 30 -9.11 4.61 -1.76
CA ALA A 30 -9.84 3.37 -2.05
C ALA A 30 -8.88 2.36 -2.69
N PHE A 31 -8.77 1.21 -2.06
CA PHE A 31 -7.93 0.11 -2.49
C PHE A 31 -8.73 -0.93 -3.25
N TYR A 32 -8.23 -1.36 -4.40
CA TYR A 32 -8.80 -2.39 -5.26
C TYR A 32 -7.80 -3.54 -5.42
N LYS A 33 -8.18 -4.72 -4.93
CA LYS A 33 -7.35 -5.92 -5.03
C LYS A 33 -7.53 -6.59 -6.38
N TYR A 34 -6.42 -6.83 -7.07
CA TYR A 34 -6.41 -7.60 -8.31
C TYR A 34 -6.79 -9.07 -8.06
N VAL A 35 -7.68 -9.61 -8.89
CA VAL A 35 -8.15 -10.99 -8.78
C VAL A 35 -7.79 -11.77 -10.04
N LEU A 36 -6.70 -12.53 -9.95
CA LEU A 36 -6.19 -13.35 -11.06
C LEU A 36 -7.21 -14.41 -11.53
N ASP A 37 -7.85 -15.10 -10.60
CA ASP A 37 -8.79 -16.20 -10.90
C ASP A 37 -10.00 -15.77 -11.74
N LYS A 38 -10.41 -14.50 -11.64
CA LYS A 38 -11.53 -13.94 -12.40
C LYS A 38 -11.09 -13.26 -13.70
N THR A 39 -9.80 -13.00 -13.85
CA THR A 39 -9.25 -12.36 -15.04
C THR A 39 -9.07 -13.40 -16.13
N LYS A 40 -9.83 -13.26 -17.22
CA LYS A 40 -9.66 -14.14 -18.40
C LYS A 40 -8.41 -13.73 -19.15
N THR A 41 -7.43 -14.62 -19.18
CA THR A 41 -6.21 -14.43 -19.95
C THR A 41 -6.29 -15.12 -21.30
N ASN A 42 -5.71 -14.52 -22.33
CA ASN A 42 -5.52 -15.15 -23.64
C ASN A 42 -4.33 -16.15 -23.59
N MET A 43 -4.05 -16.80 -24.71
CA MET A 43 -2.95 -17.77 -24.84
C MET A 43 -1.56 -17.16 -24.55
N TYR A 44 -1.44 -15.84 -24.60
CA TYR A 44 -0.20 -15.09 -24.35
C TYR A 44 -0.10 -14.54 -22.93
N GLY A 45 -1.08 -14.84 -22.07
CA GLY A 45 -1.12 -14.37 -20.68
C GLY A 45 -1.66 -12.92 -20.51
N GLU A 46 -2.17 -12.31 -21.59
CA GLU A 46 -2.77 -10.98 -21.51
C GLU A 46 -4.25 -11.06 -21.13
N ALA A 47 -4.74 -10.08 -20.38
CA ALA A 47 -6.15 -10.01 -19.99
C ALA A 47 -7.02 -9.64 -21.20
N SER A 48 -7.72 -10.63 -21.77
CA SER A 48 -8.53 -10.46 -23.00
C SER A 48 -9.83 -9.64 -22.80
N GLY A 49 -10.21 -9.32 -21.57
CA GLY A 49 -11.42 -8.58 -21.23
C GLY A 49 -11.20 -7.54 -20.15
N GLY A 50 -9.94 -7.13 -19.91
CA GLY A 50 -9.55 -6.27 -18.81
C GLY A 50 -9.27 -7.03 -17.51
N LYS A 51 -8.52 -6.39 -16.62
CA LYS A 51 -8.20 -6.93 -15.30
C LYS A 51 -9.42 -6.84 -14.39
N TRP A 52 -9.68 -7.89 -13.60
CA TRP A 52 -10.73 -7.88 -12.59
C TRP A 52 -10.19 -7.49 -11.23
N PHE A 53 -10.93 -6.59 -10.56
CA PHE A 53 -10.59 -6.10 -9.25
C PHE A 53 -11.71 -6.33 -8.25
N ASN A 54 -11.35 -6.58 -7.00
CA ASN A 54 -12.26 -6.68 -5.86
C ASN A 54 -12.09 -5.43 -4.98
N GLY A 55 -13.17 -4.85 -4.52
CA GLY A 55 -13.17 -3.63 -3.71
C GLY A 55 -14.35 -2.73 -4.08
N PRO A 56 -14.37 -1.44 -3.68
CA PRO A 56 -13.31 -0.70 -2.99
C PRO A 56 -13.24 -0.99 -1.49
N ILE A 57 -12.05 -0.94 -0.93
CA ILE A 57 -11.80 -0.96 0.51
C ILE A 57 -11.16 0.38 0.87
N LEU A 58 -11.78 1.14 1.76
CA LEU A 58 -11.27 2.44 2.20
C LEU A 58 -10.21 2.24 3.26
N LEU A 59 -9.03 2.80 3.05
CA LEU A 59 -7.89 2.76 3.96
C LEU A 59 -7.36 4.17 4.21
N ASN A 60 -6.95 4.43 5.45
CA ASN A 60 -6.22 5.64 5.76
C ASN A 60 -4.77 5.50 5.28
N ALA A 61 -4.25 6.50 4.60
CA ALA A 61 -2.90 6.50 4.07
C ALA A 61 -2.25 7.88 4.15
N LEU A 62 -0.93 7.89 4.32
CA LEU A 62 -0.14 9.09 4.09
C LEU A 62 0.24 9.10 2.61
N ILE A 63 -0.25 10.09 1.87
CA ILE A 63 -0.04 10.20 0.43
C ILE A 63 0.98 11.29 0.15
N THR A 64 2.02 10.94 -0.58
CA THR A 64 2.99 11.88 -1.13
C THR A 64 2.84 11.88 -2.64
N VAL A 65 2.53 13.02 -3.20
CA VAL A 65 2.40 13.19 -4.64
C VAL A 65 3.79 13.49 -5.20
N GLY A 66 4.19 12.74 -6.22
CA GLY A 66 5.43 12.99 -6.96
C GLY A 66 5.30 14.17 -7.92
N ASP A 67 6.41 14.54 -8.53
CA ASP A 67 6.41 15.59 -9.54
C ASP A 67 5.65 15.14 -10.78
N ASN A 68 4.71 15.98 -11.20
CA ASN A 68 3.96 15.74 -12.43
C ASN A 68 4.84 16.16 -13.62
N THR A 69 5.32 15.18 -14.36
CA THR A 69 6.13 15.42 -15.56
C THR A 69 5.34 15.05 -16.80
N SER A 70 5.27 15.96 -17.74
CA SER A 70 4.64 15.73 -19.05
C SER A 70 5.73 15.78 -20.14
N PRO A 71 6.51 14.72 -20.35
CA PRO A 71 7.46 14.70 -21.43
C PRO A 71 6.73 14.78 -22.78
N THR A 72 7.05 15.80 -23.55
CA THR A 72 6.53 15.96 -24.91
C THR A 72 7.43 15.17 -25.84
N SER A 73 6.91 14.10 -26.43
CA SER A 73 7.58 13.35 -27.49
C SER A 73 6.98 13.71 -28.86
N GLU A 74 7.67 13.35 -29.94
CA GLU A 74 7.14 13.54 -31.32
C GLU A 74 5.82 12.79 -31.56
N LEU A 75 5.50 11.80 -30.70
CA LEU A 75 4.27 10.98 -30.76
C LEU A 75 3.13 11.50 -29.89
N GLY A 76 3.33 12.60 -29.16
CA GLY A 76 2.32 13.18 -28.28
C GLY A 76 2.85 13.57 -26.91
N VAL A 77 1.95 14.03 -26.04
CA VAL A 77 2.24 14.35 -24.64
C VAL A 77 1.94 13.08 -23.83
N ASP A 78 2.96 12.54 -23.19
CA ASP A 78 2.78 11.49 -22.20
C ASP A 78 2.58 12.12 -20.81
N PHE A 79 1.65 11.54 -20.04
CA PHE A 79 1.31 12.05 -18.74
C PHE A 79 1.82 11.07 -17.68
N ASN A 80 2.92 11.44 -17.01
CA ASN A 80 3.48 10.65 -15.94
C ASN A 80 3.16 11.32 -14.60
N TRP A 81 2.35 10.64 -13.80
CA TRP A 81 1.97 11.08 -12.47
C TRP A 81 2.13 9.92 -11.49
N ASP A 82 2.99 10.12 -10.51
CA ASP A 82 3.31 9.10 -9.54
C ASP A 82 2.80 9.53 -8.16
N ILE A 83 2.27 8.59 -7.41
CA ILE A 83 1.98 8.79 -6.00
C ILE A 83 2.67 7.73 -5.16
N ARG A 84 3.02 8.12 -3.95
CA ARG A 84 3.55 7.22 -2.94
C ARG A 84 2.56 7.17 -1.79
N ALA A 85 1.98 5.99 -1.56
CA ALA A 85 1.02 5.76 -0.49
C ALA A 85 1.67 4.94 0.63
N ALA A 86 1.68 5.46 1.85
CA ALA A 86 2.16 4.75 3.03
C ALA A 86 0.98 4.38 3.91
N PHE A 87 0.78 3.06 4.09
CA PHE A 87 -0.26 2.48 4.92
C PHE A 87 0.31 2.02 6.26
N LEU A 88 -0.48 2.09 7.32
CA LEU A 88 -0.14 1.40 8.56
C LEU A 88 -0.38 -0.10 8.38
N ARG A 89 0.60 -0.89 8.82
CA ARG A 89 0.49 -2.34 8.77
C ARG A 89 -0.71 -2.86 9.56
N ASP A 90 -1.00 -2.26 10.72
CA ASP A 90 -2.12 -2.67 11.55
C ASP A 90 -3.46 -2.51 10.85
N ASP A 91 -3.65 -1.40 10.12
CA ASP A 91 -4.88 -1.15 9.37
C ASP A 91 -5.03 -2.12 8.19
N LEU A 92 -3.91 -2.50 7.54
CA LEU A 92 -3.90 -3.52 6.49
C LEU A 92 -4.25 -4.91 7.04
N VAL A 93 -3.74 -5.26 8.24
CA VAL A 93 -4.06 -6.53 8.91
C VAL A 93 -5.53 -6.56 9.34
N ASP A 94 -6.03 -5.47 9.92
CA ASP A 94 -7.43 -5.34 10.34
C ASP A 94 -8.39 -5.46 9.13
N ALA A 95 -7.99 -4.92 7.97
CA ALA A 95 -8.73 -5.03 6.72
C ALA A 95 -8.50 -6.35 5.97
N ASN A 96 -7.58 -7.20 6.46
CA ASN A 96 -7.14 -8.44 5.80
C ASN A 96 -6.67 -8.20 4.35
N ILE A 97 -5.86 -7.16 4.15
CA ILE A 97 -5.31 -6.78 2.85
C ILE A 97 -3.79 -6.95 2.87
N HIS A 98 -3.27 -7.50 1.79
CA HIS A 98 -1.85 -7.51 1.49
C HIS A 98 -1.63 -6.80 0.15
N PRO A 99 -1.04 -5.59 0.14
CA PRO A 99 -0.75 -4.88 -1.09
C PRO A 99 0.27 -5.63 -1.93
N GLU A 100 -0.04 -5.82 -3.21
CA GLU A 100 0.82 -6.48 -4.18
C GLU A 100 0.94 -5.63 -5.44
N VAL A 101 1.97 -5.90 -6.21
CA VAL A 101 2.17 -5.29 -7.52
C VAL A 101 1.00 -5.65 -8.44
N GLY A 102 0.44 -4.64 -9.11
CA GLY A 102 -0.74 -4.79 -9.96
C GLY A 102 -2.07 -4.50 -9.27
N ASP A 103 -2.08 -4.26 -7.95
CA ASP A 103 -3.26 -3.72 -7.26
C ASP A 103 -3.45 -2.24 -7.63
N VAL A 104 -4.67 -1.74 -7.50
CA VAL A 104 -5.03 -0.39 -7.91
C VAL A 104 -5.50 0.45 -6.73
N LEU A 105 -5.04 1.67 -6.67
CA LEU A 105 -5.45 2.71 -5.74
C LEU A 105 -6.28 3.76 -6.47
N LEU A 106 -7.39 4.19 -5.88
CA LEU A 106 -8.15 5.35 -6.36
C LEU A 106 -7.94 6.51 -5.40
N TYR A 107 -7.37 7.58 -5.92
CA TYR A 107 -7.13 8.83 -5.19
C TYR A 107 -7.51 10.03 -6.07
N GLN A 108 -8.30 10.96 -5.53
CA GLN A 108 -8.76 12.16 -6.25
C GLN A 108 -9.30 11.88 -7.66
N GLU A 109 -10.18 10.87 -7.78
CA GLU A 109 -10.80 10.43 -9.04
C GLU A 109 -9.83 9.83 -10.08
N SER A 110 -8.55 9.64 -9.71
CA SER A 110 -7.52 9.07 -10.55
C SER A 110 -7.09 7.70 -10.05
N TYR A 111 -6.82 6.79 -10.98
CA TYR A 111 -6.38 5.43 -10.68
C TYR A 111 -4.87 5.33 -10.77
N PHE A 112 -4.30 4.59 -9.83
CA PHE A 112 -2.86 4.35 -9.73
C PHE A 112 -2.61 2.86 -9.53
N GLU A 113 -1.81 2.23 -10.38
CA GLU A 113 -1.38 0.84 -10.22
C GLU A 113 -0.11 0.78 -9.36
N ILE A 114 -0.04 -0.19 -8.48
CA ILE A 114 1.12 -0.41 -7.61
C ILE A 114 2.23 -1.09 -8.42
N ASP A 115 3.38 -0.43 -8.52
CA ASP A 115 4.58 -0.94 -9.16
C ASP A 115 5.49 -1.66 -8.20
N ASN A 116 5.59 -1.11 -6.98
CA ASN A 116 6.51 -1.60 -5.98
C ASN A 116 5.91 -1.46 -4.58
N THR A 117 6.18 -2.48 -3.75
CA THR A 117 5.78 -2.47 -2.35
C THR A 117 7.02 -2.59 -1.47
N ASN A 118 7.29 -1.58 -0.65
CA ASN A 118 8.34 -1.63 0.34
C ASN A 118 7.76 -2.01 1.70
N ILE A 119 7.91 -3.28 2.05
CA ILE A 119 7.43 -3.87 3.29
C ILE A 119 8.51 -3.82 4.39
N LYS A 120 9.77 -3.55 4.02
CA LYS A 120 10.94 -3.63 4.91
C LYS A 120 11.26 -2.32 5.63
N GLN A 121 10.25 -1.60 6.10
CA GLN A 121 10.42 -0.38 6.91
C GLN A 121 10.50 -0.78 8.40
N PHE A 122 11.71 -1.09 8.88
CA PHE A 122 11.90 -1.56 10.24
C PHE A 122 11.98 -0.40 11.23
N PHE A 123 11.24 -0.53 12.32
CA PHE A 123 11.39 0.37 13.45
C PHE A 123 12.75 0.13 14.15
N ALA A 124 13.51 1.19 14.37
CA ALA A 124 14.84 1.14 14.98
C ALA A 124 15.86 0.22 14.27
N GLY A 125 15.71 0.02 12.95
CA GLY A 125 16.65 -0.76 12.13
C GLY A 125 16.71 -2.25 12.46
N LYS A 126 15.68 -2.80 13.12
CA LYS A 126 15.63 -4.22 13.47
C LYS A 126 14.93 -5.04 12.40
N ASP A 127 15.56 -6.13 12.01
CA ASP A 127 15.05 -7.06 11.02
C ASP A 127 13.91 -7.92 11.62
N PRO A 128 12.70 -7.99 10.98
CA PRO A 128 11.63 -8.87 11.44
C PRO A 128 11.97 -10.35 11.32
N ASP A 129 12.86 -10.71 10.41
CA ASP A 129 13.30 -12.11 10.22
C ASP A 129 14.34 -12.54 11.26
N TYR A 130 14.73 -11.62 12.17
CA TYR A 130 15.65 -11.95 13.24
C TYR A 130 15.03 -12.94 14.23
N PRO A 131 15.76 -13.99 14.67
CA PRO A 131 15.20 -15.09 15.47
C PRO A 131 14.56 -14.68 16.81
N TYR A 132 14.76 -13.46 17.26
CA TYR A 132 14.03 -12.92 18.42
C TYR A 132 12.54 -12.73 18.21
N ALA A 133 12.11 -12.50 16.98
CA ALA A 133 10.68 -12.34 16.66
C ALA A 133 9.90 -13.64 16.82
N GLN A 134 10.59 -14.79 16.81
CA GLN A 134 9.98 -16.13 16.87
C GLN A 134 10.17 -16.81 18.23
N ASN A 135 10.75 -16.14 19.24
CA ASN A 135 10.98 -16.78 20.53
C ASN A 135 9.68 -16.86 21.35
N PRO A 136 9.08 -18.06 21.52
CA PRO A 136 7.81 -18.22 22.26
C PRO A 136 7.94 -17.91 23.75
N LEU A 137 9.17 -17.83 24.28
CA LEU A 137 9.45 -17.55 25.70
C LEU A 137 9.34 -16.04 26.01
N ASN A 138 9.31 -15.17 25.01
CA ASN A 138 9.19 -13.72 25.18
C ASN A 138 8.16 -13.13 24.22
N PRO A 139 6.86 -13.24 24.52
CA PRO A 139 5.79 -12.68 23.66
C PRO A 139 5.90 -11.15 23.49
N GLY A 140 6.55 -10.45 24.41
CA GLY A 140 6.84 -9.01 24.25
C GLY A 140 7.85 -8.70 23.16
N LEU A 141 8.67 -9.66 22.71
CA LEU A 141 9.60 -9.51 21.61
C LEU A 141 9.00 -9.84 20.24
N GLN A 142 7.79 -10.41 20.21
CA GLN A 142 7.09 -10.72 18.94
C GLN A 142 6.82 -9.48 18.09
N ASN A 143 6.76 -8.29 18.71
CA ASN A 143 6.58 -7.02 18.01
C ASN A 143 7.93 -6.38 17.61
N PHE A 144 9.04 -6.96 17.98
CA PHE A 144 10.36 -6.49 17.58
C PHE A 144 10.66 -6.90 16.15
N GLY A 145 10.90 -5.92 15.30
CA GLY A 145 11.28 -6.14 13.94
C GLY A 145 10.11 -6.15 12.94
N TYR A 146 8.88 -6.03 13.38
CA TYR A 146 7.77 -5.79 12.47
C TYR A 146 7.84 -4.37 11.91
N ASN A 147 7.70 -4.23 10.61
CA ASN A 147 7.52 -2.94 9.98
C ASN A 147 6.24 -2.29 10.50
N VAL A 148 6.28 -1.00 10.71
CA VAL A 148 5.13 -0.20 11.14
C VAL A 148 4.30 0.23 9.95
N SER A 149 4.95 0.43 8.80
CA SER A 149 4.31 0.92 7.59
C SER A 149 4.69 0.10 6.36
N VAL A 150 3.76 0.03 5.43
CA VAL A 150 3.94 -0.51 4.09
C VAL A 150 3.85 0.64 3.11
N ILE A 151 4.89 0.85 2.33
CA ILE A 151 4.95 1.93 1.35
C ILE A 151 4.74 1.33 -0.04
N CYS A 152 3.75 1.84 -0.75
CA CYS A 152 3.43 1.49 -2.12
C CYS A 152 3.84 2.64 -3.04
N GLU A 153 4.65 2.34 -4.04
CA GLU A 153 5.01 3.24 -5.13
C GLU A 153 4.12 2.91 -6.32
N THR A 154 3.52 3.92 -6.93
CA THR A 154 2.48 3.71 -7.91
C THR A 154 2.62 4.67 -9.08
N HIS A 155 2.11 4.28 -10.25
CA HIS A 155 1.99 5.15 -11.41
C HIS A 155 0.53 5.33 -11.83
N TYR A 156 0.24 6.44 -12.50
CA TYR A 156 -1.08 6.75 -13.03
C TYR A 156 -1.49 5.77 -14.13
N ILE A 157 -2.74 5.29 -14.04
CA ILE A 157 -3.37 4.49 -15.10
C ILE A 157 -4.64 5.19 -15.60
N PRO A 158 -4.81 5.30 -16.92
CA PRO A 158 -6.06 5.75 -17.50
C PRO A 158 -7.23 4.82 -17.15
N ALA A 159 -8.39 5.39 -16.82
CA ALA A 159 -9.58 4.63 -16.44
C ALA A 159 -10.05 3.63 -17.50
N ASP A 160 -9.70 3.86 -18.76
CA ASP A 160 -10.08 2.99 -19.89
C ASP A 160 -9.36 1.62 -19.88
N ARG A 161 -8.23 1.54 -19.17
CA ARG A 161 -7.46 0.28 -19.01
C ARG A 161 -7.93 -0.57 -17.84
N ILE A 162 -8.81 -0.01 -16.99
CA ILE A 162 -9.26 -0.65 -15.76
C ILE A 162 -10.74 -0.93 -15.89
N ASN A 163 -11.14 -2.20 -15.74
CA ASN A 163 -12.55 -2.59 -15.76
C ASN A 163 -13.18 -2.42 -14.36
N ILE A 164 -13.07 -1.22 -13.80
CA ILE A 164 -13.68 -0.84 -12.53
C ILE A 164 -14.87 0.06 -12.84
N ILE A 165 -16.05 -0.32 -12.35
CA ILE A 165 -17.24 0.54 -12.43
C ILE A 165 -16.99 1.75 -11.53
N LYS A 166 -16.93 2.95 -12.13
CA LYS A 166 -16.79 4.20 -11.36
C LYS A 166 -17.91 4.30 -10.35
N GLN A 167 -17.57 4.11 -9.09
CA GLN A 167 -18.43 4.51 -7.99
C GLN A 167 -18.00 5.92 -7.58
N ARG A 168 -18.94 6.85 -7.56
CA ARG A 168 -18.72 8.14 -6.90
C ARG A 168 -18.70 7.87 -5.40
N LEU A 169 -17.55 8.06 -4.78
CA LEU A 169 -17.36 8.04 -3.33
C LEU A 169 -17.75 9.40 -2.76
#